data_02b462f87c3cab2ddbcc1d58a88951f5
#
_entry.id   02b462f87c3cab2ddbcc1d58a88951f5
#
_cell.length_a   1.000
_cell.length_b   1.000
_cell.length_c   1.000
_cell.angle_alpha   90.00
_cell.angle_beta   90.00
_cell.angle_gamma   90.00
#
_symmetry.space_group_name_H-M   'P 1'
#
loop_
_entity.id
_entity.type
_entity.pdbx_description
1 polymer ?
#
loop_
_entity_poly.entity_id
_entity_poly.type
_entity_poly.pdbx_seq_one_letter_code
_entity_poly.pdbx_strand_id
1 'polypeptide(L)'
;MSKLIYLDNAATTQVYPEVLQEMLPYFSEVYSNPSAIYSFASESKKAVDKARTSVAELINAKTDEIYFTGGGSESDNWALKATADAYASKGKHIITSTIEHHAILHTCAYLEKKGFEITYVNVDENGKVKLDELEAAIRPDTILISIMTANNEIGTIQPVREIGRIAHEHGVLFHTDAVQAFGHIPIDVDEMNIDMLSASGHKINGPKGIGVMYIRKGVKILSFIHGGAQERKRRAGTLNVPGIV
;
A
#
# COMPACT_ATOMS: atom_id res chain seq x y z
N MET A 1 -10.46 38.83 -4.37
CA MET A 1 -10.27 37.52 -5.00
C MET A 1 -11.30 36.57 -4.41
N SER A 2 -12.04 35.83 -5.23
CA SER A 2 -12.97 34.81 -4.73
C SER A 2 -12.16 33.72 -4.00
N LYS A 3 -12.63 33.27 -2.84
CA LYS A 3 -12.00 32.17 -2.09
C LYS A 3 -12.16 30.89 -2.92
N LEU A 4 -11.03 30.24 -3.28
CA LEU A 4 -11.07 28.93 -3.95
C LEU A 4 -11.70 27.90 -3.00
N ILE A 5 -12.69 27.14 -3.50
CA ILE A 5 -13.26 25.99 -2.81
C ILE A 5 -12.79 24.76 -3.56
N TYR A 6 -11.90 23.96 -2.93
CA TYR A 6 -11.39 22.71 -3.50
C TYR A 6 -12.11 21.52 -2.89
N LEU A 7 -12.76 20.71 -3.73
CA LEU A 7 -13.61 19.57 -3.31
C LEU A 7 -13.12 18.21 -3.87
N ASP A 8 -12.10 18.22 -4.73
CA ASP A 8 -11.55 16.99 -5.34
C ASP A 8 -10.48 16.34 -4.44
N ASN A 9 -10.85 16.01 -3.19
CA ASN A 9 -9.92 15.41 -2.23
C ASN A 9 -9.54 13.97 -2.59
N ALA A 10 -10.30 13.31 -3.45
CA ALA A 10 -9.94 12.00 -3.99
C ALA A 10 -8.73 12.06 -4.93
N ALA A 11 -8.49 13.20 -5.62
CA ALA A 11 -7.30 13.39 -6.44
C ALA A 11 -6.05 13.68 -5.59
N THR A 12 -6.16 14.59 -4.62
CA THR A 12 -5.10 14.91 -3.63
C THR A 12 -5.68 15.76 -2.52
N THR A 13 -5.03 15.82 -1.38
CA THR A 13 -5.41 16.70 -0.27
C THR A 13 -4.35 17.80 -0.03
N GLN A 14 -4.77 18.89 0.60
CA GLN A 14 -3.85 19.89 1.11
C GLN A 14 -3.09 19.33 2.31
N VAL A 15 -1.79 19.60 2.39
CA VAL A 15 -1.01 19.29 3.59
C VAL A 15 -1.53 20.15 4.75
N TYR A 16 -1.83 19.54 5.89
CA TYR A 16 -2.25 20.29 7.06
C TYR A 16 -1.12 21.18 7.57
N PRO A 17 -1.43 22.38 8.09
CA PRO A 17 -0.41 23.27 8.67
C PRO A 17 0.42 22.60 9.76
N GLU A 18 -0.19 21.78 10.61
CA GLU A 18 0.45 21.02 11.68
C GLU A 18 1.44 20.01 11.12
N VAL A 19 1.05 19.28 10.06
CA VAL A 19 1.93 18.33 9.34
C VAL A 19 3.12 19.07 8.75
N LEU A 20 2.90 20.22 8.11
CA LEU A 20 3.99 21.02 7.54
C LEU A 20 4.98 21.48 8.63
N GLN A 21 4.49 21.90 9.80
CA GLN A 21 5.34 22.31 10.92
C GLN A 21 6.22 21.15 11.42
N GLU A 22 5.67 19.96 11.55
CA GLU A 22 6.44 18.74 11.92
C GLU A 22 7.51 18.39 10.88
N MET A 23 7.25 18.62 9.59
CA MET A 23 8.19 18.32 8.50
C MET A 23 9.39 19.28 8.45
N LEU A 24 9.18 20.58 8.74
CA LEU A 24 10.17 21.67 8.51
C LEU A 24 11.55 21.40 9.13
N PRO A 25 11.69 20.94 10.38
CA PRO A 25 13.01 20.71 10.99
C PRO A 25 13.88 19.70 10.21
N TYR A 26 13.25 18.74 9.55
CA TYR A 26 13.96 17.66 8.85
C TYR A 26 14.51 18.06 7.46
N PHE A 27 14.24 19.29 7.00
CA PHE A 27 14.85 19.84 5.79
C PHE A 27 16.21 20.48 6.05
N SER A 28 16.41 21.13 7.20
CA SER A 28 17.58 21.97 7.43
C SER A 28 18.24 21.84 8.80
N GLU A 29 17.52 21.39 9.83
CA GLU A 29 18.03 21.28 11.20
C GLU A 29 18.41 19.83 11.53
N VAL A 30 17.50 18.88 11.33
CA VAL A 30 17.64 17.45 11.61
C VAL A 30 17.72 16.67 10.29
N TYR A 31 18.56 17.09 9.37
CA TYR A 31 18.64 16.60 7.99
C TYR A 31 19.49 15.33 7.80
N SER A 32 19.92 14.70 8.87
CA SER A 32 20.84 13.56 8.81
C SER A 32 20.19 12.31 8.17
N ASN A 33 21.02 11.50 7.52
CA ASN A 33 20.60 10.20 7.02
C ASN A 33 20.33 9.25 8.21
N PRO A 34 19.08 8.76 8.40
CA PRO A 34 18.72 7.90 9.54
C PRO A 34 19.45 6.54 9.55
N SER A 35 20.08 6.16 8.43
CA SER A 35 20.89 4.93 8.34
C SER A 35 22.34 5.11 8.79
N ALA A 36 22.78 6.34 9.11
CA ALA A 36 24.14 6.60 9.55
C ALA A 36 24.34 6.22 11.03
N ILE A 37 25.61 5.94 11.40
CA ILE A 37 25.96 5.41 12.74
C ILE A 37 26.37 6.48 13.75
N TYR A 38 26.57 7.73 13.31
CA TYR A 38 26.98 8.82 14.21
C TYR A 38 25.77 9.43 14.95
N SER A 39 26.03 10.08 16.07
CA SER A 39 25.01 10.57 17.02
C SER A 39 23.98 11.51 16.39
N PHE A 40 24.40 12.40 15.47
CA PHE A 40 23.52 13.32 14.78
C PHE A 40 22.40 12.63 13.96
N ALA A 41 22.65 11.39 13.50
CA ALA A 41 21.65 10.59 12.78
C ALA A 41 20.57 10.00 13.71
N SER A 42 20.82 9.93 15.01
CA SER A 42 19.93 9.28 15.99
C SER A 42 18.54 9.96 16.04
N GLU A 43 18.48 11.27 15.89
CA GLU A 43 17.21 12.02 15.94
C GLU A 43 16.33 11.72 14.73
N SER A 44 16.87 11.80 13.51
CA SER A 44 16.17 11.40 12.30
C SER A 44 15.68 9.94 12.36
N LYS A 45 16.53 9.03 12.91
CA LYS A 45 16.14 7.63 13.07
C LYS A 45 14.97 7.47 14.03
N LYS A 46 15.00 8.12 15.20
CA LYS A 46 13.92 8.09 16.19
C LYS A 46 12.60 8.61 15.60
N ALA A 47 12.67 9.69 14.80
CA ALA A 47 11.50 10.26 14.15
C ALA A 47 10.86 9.26 13.15
N VAL A 48 11.68 8.62 12.31
CA VAL A 48 11.22 7.57 11.39
C VAL A 48 10.62 6.38 12.14
N ASP A 49 11.27 5.93 13.23
CA ASP A 49 10.78 4.80 14.02
C ASP A 49 9.45 5.14 14.72
N LYS A 50 9.29 6.38 15.22
CA LYS A 50 8.03 6.88 15.79
C LYS A 50 6.91 6.89 14.73
N ALA A 51 7.16 7.47 13.57
CA ALA A 51 6.18 7.50 12.47
C ALA A 51 5.77 6.10 12.05
N ARG A 52 6.73 5.16 11.95
CA ARG A 52 6.46 3.76 11.63
C ARG A 52 5.57 3.10 12.68
N THR A 53 5.77 3.40 13.96
CA THR A 53 4.92 2.91 15.05
C THR A 53 3.50 3.44 14.90
N SER A 54 3.33 4.74 14.68
CA SER A 54 2.00 5.36 14.50
C SER A 54 1.24 4.75 13.31
N VAL A 55 1.94 4.53 12.18
CA VAL A 55 1.35 3.86 11.01
C VAL A 55 0.93 2.42 11.33
N ALA A 56 1.76 1.66 12.04
CA ALA A 56 1.46 0.29 12.44
C ALA A 56 0.23 0.20 13.36
N GLU A 57 0.18 1.06 14.37
CA GLU A 57 -0.94 1.13 15.32
C GLU A 57 -2.27 1.46 14.63
N LEU A 58 -2.25 2.34 13.60
CA LEU A 58 -3.44 2.75 12.86
C LEU A 58 -4.17 1.58 12.16
N ILE A 59 -3.44 0.52 11.79
CA ILE A 59 -3.99 -0.64 11.07
C ILE A 59 -3.84 -1.95 11.86
N ASN A 60 -3.52 -1.87 13.15
CA ASN A 60 -3.27 -3.04 14.03
C ASN A 60 -2.15 -3.96 13.50
N ALA A 61 -1.10 -3.39 12.90
CA ALA A 61 0.07 -4.10 12.39
C ALA A 61 1.25 -4.01 13.37
N LYS A 62 2.30 -4.77 13.12
CA LYS A 62 3.59 -4.63 13.81
C LYS A 62 4.49 -3.67 13.06
N THR A 63 5.38 -2.97 13.78
CA THR A 63 6.30 -1.99 13.20
C THR A 63 7.25 -2.61 12.17
N ASP A 64 7.61 -3.89 12.33
CA ASP A 64 8.46 -4.62 11.40
C ASP A 64 7.75 -5.07 10.10
N GLU A 65 6.44 -4.85 10.02
CA GLU A 65 5.60 -5.11 8.84
C GLU A 65 5.36 -3.86 7.98
N ILE A 66 5.75 -2.67 8.47
CA ILE A 66 5.58 -1.39 7.76
C ILE A 66 6.85 -1.02 6.99
N TYR A 67 6.68 -0.59 5.74
CA TYR A 67 7.74 -0.11 4.84
C TYR A 67 7.32 1.21 4.21
N PHE A 68 8.23 2.19 4.19
CA PHE A 68 7.98 3.46 3.52
C PHE A 68 8.36 3.39 2.04
N THR A 69 7.50 3.96 1.20
CA THR A 69 7.63 4.00 -0.27
C THR A 69 7.49 5.43 -0.78
N GLY A 70 7.65 5.65 -2.07
CA GLY A 70 7.43 6.96 -2.70
C GLY A 70 5.96 7.33 -2.94
N GLY A 71 5.02 6.43 -2.61
CA GLY A 71 3.58 6.64 -2.81
C GLY A 71 2.81 5.36 -3.07
N GLY A 72 1.49 5.46 -3.18
CA GLY A 72 0.60 4.31 -3.42
C GLY A 72 0.97 3.50 -4.66
N SER A 73 1.23 4.17 -5.79
CA SER A 73 1.61 3.48 -7.04
C SER A 73 2.89 2.65 -6.92
N GLU A 74 3.88 3.10 -6.13
CA GLU A 74 5.07 2.30 -5.85
C GLU A 74 4.70 1.08 -5.00
N SER A 75 3.87 1.26 -3.98
CA SER A 75 3.41 0.17 -3.10
C SER A 75 2.62 -0.89 -3.88
N ASP A 76 1.67 -0.48 -4.73
CA ASP A 76 0.87 -1.38 -5.57
C ASP A 76 1.74 -2.18 -6.54
N ASN A 77 2.66 -1.49 -7.24
CA ASN A 77 3.60 -2.14 -8.14
C ASN A 77 4.48 -3.15 -7.39
N TRP A 78 4.93 -2.79 -6.18
CA TRP A 78 5.73 -3.68 -5.36
C TRP A 78 4.92 -4.91 -4.95
N ALA A 79 3.71 -4.73 -4.42
CA ALA A 79 2.82 -5.81 -4.02
C ALA A 79 2.62 -6.82 -5.16
N LEU A 80 2.23 -6.36 -6.35
CA LEU A 80 1.90 -7.23 -7.47
C LEU A 80 3.15 -7.87 -8.08
N LYS A 81 4.15 -7.06 -8.47
CA LYS A 81 5.34 -7.55 -9.19
C LYS A 81 6.21 -8.45 -8.33
N ALA A 82 6.48 -8.04 -7.09
CA ALA A 82 7.33 -8.83 -6.21
C ALA A 82 6.66 -10.12 -5.72
N THR A 83 5.32 -10.14 -5.61
CA THR A 83 4.57 -11.38 -5.37
C THR A 83 4.61 -12.28 -6.61
N ALA A 84 4.36 -11.74 -7.79
CA ALA A 84 4.43 -12.48 -9.05
C ALA A 84 5.79 -13.18 -9.21
N ASP A 85 6.89 -12.44 -8.97
CA ASP A 85 8.24 -13.01 -9.07
C ASP A 85 8.51 -14.05 -7.97
N ALA A 86 8.10 -13.79 -6.73
CA ALA A 86 8.37 -14.70 -5.60
C ALA A 86 7.58 -16.00 -5.65
N TYR A 87 6.38 -15.98 -6.23
CA TYR A 87 5.45 -17.11 -6.26
C TYR A 87 5.28 -17.72 -7.65
N ALA A 88 6.07 -17.33 -8.65
CA ALA A 88 6.00 -17.84 -10.03
C ALA A 88 6.08 -19.36 -10.14
N SER A 89 6.75 -20.02 -9.19
CA SER A 89 6.84 -21.49 -9.13
C SER A 89 5.59 -22.15 -8.53
N LYS A 90 4.79 -21.42 -7.73
CA LYS A 90 3.52 -21.90 -7.17
C LYS A 90 2.38 -21.73 -8.18
N GLY A 91 2.39 -20.64 -8.96
CA GLY A 91 1.36 -20.36 -9.94
C GLY A 91 1.56 -19.01 -10.63
N LYS A 92 0.73 -18.75 -11.64
CA LYS A 92 0.79 -17.53 -12.45
C LYS A 92 -0.56 -16.85 -12.61
N HIS A 93 -1.51 -17.12 -11.73
CA HIS A 93 -2.84 -16.52 -11.78
C HIS A 93 -3.02 -15.48 -10.68
N ILE A 94 -3.56 -14.31 -11.05
CA ILE A 94 -3.88 -13.19 -10.17
C ILE A 94 -5.33 -12.78 -10.42
N ILE A 95 -6.06 -12.48 -9.34
CA ILE A 95 -7.44 -11.97 -9.42
C ILE A 95 -7.43 -10.50 -8.98
N THR A 96 -8.11 -9.66 -9.73
CA THR A 96 -8.33 -8.25 -9.41
C THR A 96 -9.73 -7.81 -9.87
N SER A 97 -10.14 -6.57 -9.57
CA SER A 97 -11.43 -6.06 -10.04
C SER A 97 -11.31 -5.20 -11.29
N THR A 98 -12.43 -5.02 -12.00
CA THR A 98 -12.49 -4.14 -13.17
C THR A 98 -12.42 -2.65 -12.84
N ILE A 99 -12.58 -2.27 -11.57
CA ILE A 99 -12.66 -0.88 -11.11
C ILE A 99 -11.45 -0.40 -10.31
N GLU A 100 -10.35 -1.14 -10.36
CA GLU A 100 -9.11 -0.78 -9.67
C GLU A 100 -8.49 0.51 -10.20
N HIS A 101 -7.67 1.14 -9.37
CA HIS A 101 -6.80 2.23 -9.82
C HIS A 101 -5.83 1.77 -10.91
N HIS A 102 -5.45 2.68 -11.81
CA HIS A 102 -4.52 2.39 -12.92
C HIS A 102 -3.18 1.80 -12.47
N ALA A 103 -2.72 2.08 -11.23
CA ALA A 103 -1.51 1.45 -10.69
C ALA A 103 -1.63 -0.07 -10.58
N ILE A 104 -2.84 -0.59 -10.31
CA ILE A 104 -3.14 -2.02 -10.32
C ILE A 104 -3.37 -2.51 -11.76
N LEU A 105 -4.32 -1.89 -12.49
CA LEU A 105 -4.71 -2.35 -13.83
C LEU A 105 -3.52 -2.39 -14.81
N HIS A 106 -2.70 -1.33 -14.86
CA HIS A 106 -1.54 -1.31 -15.75
C HIS A 106 -0.42 -2.24 -15.29
N THR A 107 -0.29 -2.49 -13.97
CA THR A 107 0.64 -3.50 -13.47
C THR A 107 0.16 -4.92 -13.83
N CYS A 108 -1.13 -5.20 -13.76
CA CYS A 108 -1.73 -6.45 -14.25
C CYS A 108 -1.45 -6.63 -15.75
N ALA A 109 -1.74 -5.62 -16.57
CA ALA A 109 -1.45 -5.66 -18.01
C ALA A 109 0.05 -5.84 -18.34
N TYR A 110 0.95 -5.35 -17.50
CA TYR A 110 2.37 -5.65 -17.61
C TYR A 110 2.68 -7.12 -17.27
N LEU A 111 2.06 -7.67 -16.22
CA LEU A 111 2.26 -9.06 -15.81
C LEU A 111 1.69 -10.04 -16.83
N GLU A 112 0.58 -9.73 -17.50
CA GLU A 112 0.05 -10.51 -18.63
C GLU A 112 1.12 -10.69 -19.74
N LYS A 113 1.82 -9.60 -20.10
CA LYS A 113 2.95 -9.65 -21.06
C LYS A 113 4.14 -10.47 -20.56
N LYS A 114 4.20 -10.78 -19.26
CA LYS A 114 5.19 -11.66 -18.63
C LYS A 114 4.71 -13.10 -18.47
N GLY A 115 3.53 -13.43 -19.00
CA GLY A 115 2.96 -14.77 -19.00
C GLY A 115 2.20 -15.12 -17.73
N PHE A 116 1.72 -14.12 -16.99
CA PHE A 116 0.72 -14.29 -15.93
C PHE A 116 -0.69 -14.22 -16.54
N GLU A 117 -1.63 -14.89 -15.91
CA GLU A 117 -3.04 -14.79 -16.24
C GLU A 117 -3.75 -13.91 -15.20
N ILE A 118 -4.55 -12.98 -15.65
CA ILE A 118 -5.28 -12.06 -14.79
C ILE A 118 -6.78 -12.27 -14.98
N THR A 119 -7.50 -12.55 -13.89
CA THR A 119 -8.96 -12.51 -13.88
C THR A 119 -9.43 -11.19 -13.31
N TYR A 120 -10.20 -10.44 -14.09
CA TYR A 120 -10.83 -9.20 -13.68
C TYR A 120 -12.28 -9.49 -13.28
N VAL A 121 -12.57 -9.58 -11.99
CA VAL A 121 -13.93 -9.81 -11.48
C VAL A 121 -14.80 -8.57 -11.66
N ASN A 122 -16.08 -8.81 -11.95
CA ASN A 122 -17.05 -7.74 -12.11
C ASN A 122 -17.52 -7.21 -10.74
N VAL A 123 -18.18 -6.05 -10.82
CA VAL A 123 -18.88 -5.44 -9.70
C VAL A 123 -20.39 -5.41 -9.95
N ASP A 124 -21.16 -5.24 -8.90
CA ASP A 124 -22.60 -5.01 -8.97
C ASP A 124 -22.91 -3.55 -9.38
N GLU A 125 -24.20 -3.20 -9.42
CA GLU A 125 -24.67 -1.84 -9.75
C GLU A 125 -24.24 -0.76 -8.76
N ASN A 126 -23.79 -1.15 -7.57
CA ASN A 126 -23.24 -0.25 -6.53
C ASN A 126 -21.71 -0.19 -6.56
N GLY A 127 -21.07 -0.88 -7.51
CA GLY A 127 -19.62 -0.98 -7.61
C GLY A 127 -18.98 -1.91 -6.59
N LYS A 128 -19.71 -2.83 -5.95
CA LYS A 128 -19.16 -3.85 -5.06
C LYS A 128 -18.76 -5.10 -5.82
N VAL A 129 -17.59 -5.63 -5.50
CA VAL A 129 -17.10 -6.89 -6.05
C VAL A 129 -18.08 -8.01 -5.70
N LYS A 130 -18.43 -8.81 -6.72
CA LYS A 130 -19.28 -9.99 -6.55
C LYS A 130 -18.46 -11.13 -5.95
N LEU A 131 -18.72 -11.44 -4.69
CA LEU A 131 -17.93 -12.41 -3.93
C LEU A 131 -18.01 -13.82 -4.50
N ASP A 132 -19.17 -14.20 -5.03
CA ASP A 132 -19.39 -15.49 -5.70
C ASP A 132 -18.55 -15.63 -6.98
N GLU A 133 -18.48 -14.58 -7.81
CA GLU A 133 -17.61 -14.55 -8.98
C GLU A 133 -16.12 -14.57 -8.57
N LEU A 134 -15.73 -13.85 -7.51
CA LEU A 134 -14.36 -13.83 -7.00
C LEU A 134 -13.95 -15.22 -6.50
N GLU A 135 -14.77 -15.87 -5.70
CA GLU A 135 -14.47 -17.20 -5.16
C GLU A 135 -14.42 -18.26 -6.28
N ALA A 136 -15.37 -18.23 -7.22
CA ALA A 136 -15.38 -19.11 -8.38
C ALA A 136 -14.17 -18.92 -9.32
N ALA A 137 -13.54 -17.74 -9.31
CA ALA A 137 -12.35 -17.46 -10.12
C ALA A 137 -11.06 -18.04 -9.51
N ILE A 138 -11.07 -18.48 -8.24
CA ILE A 138 -9.89 -19.03 -7.58
C ILE A 138 -9.54 -20.39 -8.17
N ARG A 139 -8.28 -20.55 -8.56
CA ARG A 139 -7.71 -21.75 -9.17
C ARG A 139 -6.55 -22.27 -8.31
N PRO A 140 -6.11 -23.54 -8.50
CA PRO A 140 -4.95 -24.07 -7.79
C PRO A 140 -3.65 -23.28 -8.00
N ASP A 141 -3.52 -22.57 -9.13
CA ASP A 141 -2.38 -21.72 -9.46
C ASP A 141 -2.61 -20.23 -9.17
N THR A 142 -3.68 -19.87 -8.46
CA THR A 142 -3.91 -18.49 -7.99
C THR A 142 -2.93 -18.17 -6.86
N ILE A 143 -2.17 -17.08 -7.02
CA ILE A 143 -1.14 -16.66 -6.07
C ILE A 143 -1.52 -15.39 -5.31
N LEU A 144 -2.39 -14.55 -5.87
CA LEU A 144 -2.75 -13.25 -5.32
C LEU A 144 -4.16 -12.86 -5.70
N ILE A 145 -4.88 -12.32 -4.74
CA ILE A 145 -6.09 -11.51 -4.94
C ILE A 145 -5.73 -10.07 -4.57
N SER A 146 -6.01 -9.10 -5.45
CA SER A 146 -5.74 -7.69 -5.23
C SER A 146 -7.00 -6.89 -5.51
N ILE A 147 -7.66 -6.42 -4.44
CA ILE A 147 -8.92 -5.64 -4.51
C ILE A 147 -8.75 -4.40 -3.65
N MET A 148 -9.09 -3.23 -4.21
CA MET A 148 -9.03 -1.96 -3.47
C MET A 148 -10.00 -1.95 -2.29
N THR A 149 -9.67 -1.21 -1.21
CA THR A 149 -10.57 -1.06 -0.06
C THR A 149 -11.72 -0.10 -0.36
N ALA A 150 -11.43 1.02 -1.03
CA ALA A 150 -12.44 2.01 -1.41
C ALA A 150 -12.11 2.59 -2.79
N ASN A 151 -13.12 2.73 -3.64
CA ASN A 151 -12.92 3.24 -4.99
C ASN A 151 -12.77 4.77 -5.01
N ASN A 152 -11.79 5.27 -5.73
CA ASN A 152 -11.44 6.69 -5.83
C ASN A 152 -12.43 7.53 -6.65
N GLU A 153 -13.24 6.91 -7.50
CA GLU A 153 -14.19 7.61 -8.39
C GLU A 153 -15.59 7.66 -7.80
N ILE A 154 -16.09 6.50 -7.35
CA ILE A 154 -17.49 6.34 -6.92
C ILE A 154 -17.64 6.20 -5.40
N GLY A 155 -16.53 6.10 -4.65
CA GLY A 155 -16.51 6.04 -3.17
C GLY A 155 -17.00 4.72 -2.56
N THR A 156 -17.29 3.71 -3.37
CA THR A 156 -17.76 2.40 -2.89
C THR A 156 -16.69 1.72 -2.05
N ILE A 157 -17.07 1.32 -0.83
CA ILE A 157 -16.23 0.52 0.07
C ILE A 157 -16.46 -0.96 -0.24
N GLN A 158 -15.39 -1.68 -0.50
CA GLN A 158 -15.42 -3.11 -0.83
C GLN A 158 -15.54 -3.99 0.44
N PRO A 159 -16.09 -5.19 0.32
CA PRO A 159 -16.23 -6.15 1.43
C PRO A 159 -14.86 -6.84 1.75
N VAL A 160 -13.88 -6.03 2.18
CA VAL A 160 -12.47 -6.45 2.34
C VAL A 160 -12.31 -7.60 3.32
N ARG A 161 -13.10 -7.62 4.42
CA ARG A 161 -13.09 -8.70 5.42
C ARG A 161 -13.50 -10.04 4.81
N GLU A 162 -14.56 -10.04 4.03
CA GLU A 162 -15.07 -11.24 3.36
C GLU A 162 -14.09 -11.72 2.28
N ILE A 163 -13.51 -10.79 1.52
CA ILE A 163 -12.49 -11.10 0.50
C ILE A 163 -11.25 -11.71 1.15
N GLY A 164 -10.75 -11.12 2.25
CA GLY A 164 -9.61 -11.65 2.99
C GLY A 164 -9.87 -13.03 3.56
N ARG A 165 -11.08 -13.27 4.09
CA ARG A 165 -11.50 -14.61 4.56
C ARG A 165 -11.47 -15.63 3.42
N ILE A 166 -12.08 -15.30 2.27
CA ILE A 166 -12.09 -16.18 1.09
C ILE A 166 -10.66 -16.47 0.63
N ALA A 167 -9.82 -15.45 0.48
CA ALA A 167 -8.43 -15.63 0.08
C ALA A 167 -7.67 -16.58 1.02
N HIS A 168 -7.81 -16.38 2.34
CA HIS A 168 -7.16 -17.18 3.36
C HIS A 168 -7.64 -18.64 3.39
N GLU A 169 -8.94 -18.89 3.24
CA GLU A 169 -9.53 -20.24 3.16
C GLU A 169 -8.99 -21.04 1.97
N HIS A 170 -8.65 -20.36 0.87
CA HIS A 170 -8.06 -20.95 -0.32
C HIS A 170 -6.50 -20.92 -0.34
N GLY A 171 -5.85 -20.39 0.71
CA GLY A 171 -4.39 -20.29 0.77
C GLY A 171 -3.78 -19.36 -0.26
N VAL A 172 -4.51 -18.32 -0.66
CA VAL A 172 -4.13 -17.27 -1.61
C VAL A 172 -3.78 -16.00 -0.84
N LEU A 173 -2.73 -15.27 -1.27
CA LEU A 173 -2.39 -13.99 -0.67
C LEU A 173 -3.42 -12.91 -1.01
N PHE A 174 -3.71 -12.05 -0.05
CA PHE A 174 -4.60 -10.92 -0.22
C PHE A 174 -3.86 -9.57 -0.09
N HIS A 175 -3.89 -8.79 -1.16
CA HIS A 175 -3.45 -7.39 -1.21
C HIS A 175 -4.65 -6.46 -1.34
N THR A 176 -4.60 -5.32 -0.67
CA THR A 176 -5.58 -4.25 -0.87
C THR A 176 -4.91 -2.91 -1.14
N ASP A 177 -5.30 -2.25 -2.23
CA ASP A 177 -5.06 -0.81 -2.39
C ASP A 177 -5.99 -0.05 -1.43
N ALA A 178 -5.42 0.43 -0.34
CA ALA A 178 -6.13 1.19 0.69
C ALA A 178 -5.87 2.71 0.58
N VAL A 179 -5.34 3.19 -0.55
CA VAL A 179 -4.97 4.61 -0.74
C VAL A 179 -6.12 5.55 -0.43
N GLN A 180 -7.36 5.19 -0.74
CA GLN A 180 -8.54 6.01 -0.43
C GLN A 180 -9.20 5.70 0.93
N ALA A 181 -8.75 4.65 1.61
CA ALA A 181 -9.36 4.18 2.86
C ALA A 181 -8.48 4.43 4.08
N PHE A 182 -7.16 4.33 3.91
CA PHE A 182 -6.17 4.48 4.98
C PHE A 182 -6.33 5.84 5.69
N GLY A 183 -6.49 5.81 7.01
CA GLY A 183 -6.72 7.01 7.81
C GLY A 183 -8.12 7.62 7.73
N HIS A 184 -9.01 7.10 6.86
CA HIS A 184 -10.39 7.59 6.70
C HIS A 184 -11.42 6.63 7.29
N ILE A 185 -11.18 5.33 7.16
CA ILE A 185 -12.04 4.28 7.74
C ILE A 185 -11.16 3.31 8.55
N PRO A 186 -11.73 2.65 9.58
CA PRO A 186 -10.99 1.66 10.36
C PRO A 186 -10.52 0.49 9.48
N ILE A 187 -9.24 0.15 9.59
CA ILE A 187 -8.64 -1.03 8.98
C ILE A 187 -7.92 -1.80 10.07
N ASP A 188 -8.21 -3.08 10.20
CA ASP A 188 -7.51 -4.03 11.04
C ASP A 188 -6.99 -5.15 10.14
N VAL A 189 -5.67 -5.19 9.92
CA VAL A 189 -5.07 -6.14 8.97
C VAL A 189 -5.18 -7.58 9.43
N ASP A 190 -5.24 -7.83 10.73
CA ASP A 190 -5.41 -9.18 11.27
C ASP A 190 -6.86 -9.65 11.14
N GLU A 191 -7.81 -8.83 11.56
CA GLU A 191 -9.24 -9.14 11.51
C GLU A 191 -9.75 -9.27 10.07
N MET A 192 -9.19 -8.49 9.15
CA MET A 192 -9.53 -8.50 7.71
C MET A 192 -8.69 -9.48 6.89
N ASN A 193 -7.78 -10.25 7.51
CA ASN A 193 -6.88 -11.19 6.82
C ASN A 193 -6.10 -10.56 5.65
N ILE A 194 -5.64 -9.32 5.81
CA ILE A 194 -4.86 -8.61 4.78
C ILE A 194 -3.40 -9.04 4.90
N ASP A 195 -2.80 -9.52 3.81
CA ASP A 195 -1.38 -9.88 3.75
C ASP A 195 -0.50 -8.72 3.32
N MET A 196 -1.02 -7.83 2.47
CA MET A 196 -0.34 -6.64 2.00
C MET A 196 -1.34 -5.49 1.83
N LEU A 197 -0.88 -4.26 2.12
CA LEU A 197 -1.71 -3.06 1.98
C LEU A 197 -0.86 -1.91 1.45
N SER A 198 -1.41 -1.15 0.50
CA SER A 198 -0.83 0.06 -0.06
C SER A 198 -1.54 1.31 0.46
N ALA A 199 -0.76 2.35 0.82
CA ALA A 199 -1.31 3.66 1.20
C ALA A 199 -0.44 4.81 0.68
N SER A 200 -0.99 6.04 0.70
CA SER A 200 -0.31 7.24 0.18
C SER A 200 -0.57 8.47 1.05
N GLY A 201 0.50 9.16 1.45
CA GLY A 201 0.42 10.31 2.37
C GLY A 201 -0.43 11.46 1.83
N HIS A 202 -0.38 11.74 0.53
CA HIS A 202 -1.13 12.86 -0.04
C HIS A 202 -2.66 12.67 -0.09
N LYS A 203 -3.17 11.53 0.32
CA LYS A 203 -4.61 11.27 0.45
C LYS A 203 -5.11 11.53 1.89
N ILE A 204 -4.21 11.63 2.86
CA ILE A 204 -4.50 11.84 4.28
C ILE A 204 -3.89 13.14 4.80
N ASN A 205 -3.89 14.21 4.01
CA ASN A 205 -3.36 15.52 4.34
C ASN A 205 -1.84 15.55 4.66
N GLY A 206 -1.12 14.53 4.21
CA GLY A 206 0.34 14.47 4.19
C GLY A 206 0.93 14.95 2.86
N PRO A 207 2.27 14.98 2.74
CA PRO A 207 2.93 15.41 1.51
C PRO A 207 2.82 14.38 0.39
N LYS A 208 3.00 14.84 -0.85
CA LYS A 208 3.26 13.98 -2.01
C LYS A 208 4.65 13.35 -1.88
N GLY A 209 4.89 12.22 -2.54
CA GLY A 209 6.20 11.57 -2.55
C GLY A 209 6.49 10.72 -1.31
N ILE A 210 5.45 10.33 -0.58
CA ILE A 210 5.51 9.36 0.50
C ILE A 210 4.31 8.42 0.44
N GLY A 211 4.55 7.14 0.71
CA GLY A 211 3.55 6.11 0.83
C GLY A 211 3.96 5.04 1.83
N VAL A 212 3.07 4.10 2.04
CA VAL A 212 3.26 2.97 2.94
C VAL A 212 2.93 1.68 2.21
N MET A 213 3.76 0.67 2.46
CA MET A 213 3.50 -0.73 2.15
C MET A 213 3.48 -1.52 3.46
N TYR A 214 2.34 -2.10 3.81
CA TYR A 214 2.27 -3.13 4.83
C TYR A 214 2.53 -4.50 4.20
N ILE A 215 3.33 -5.31 4.84
CA ILE A 215 3.61 -6.70 4.44
C ILE A 215 3.56 -7.56 5.69
N ARG A 216 2.57 -8.45 5.78
CA ARG A 216 2.39 -9.37 6.89
C ARG A 216 3.66 -10.21 7.10
N LYS A 217 4.05 -10.42 8.34
CA LYS A 217 5.18 -11.28 8.70
C LYS A 217 4.95 -12.70 8.17
N GLY A 218 5.95 -13.22 7.44
CA GLY A 218 5.88 -14.52 6.79
C GLY A 218 5.58 -14.46 5.29
N VAL A 219 4.99 -13.37 4.79
CA VAL A 219 4.81 -13.15 3.35
C VAL A 219 6.17 -12.93 2.67
N LYS A 220 6.47 -13.78 1.71
CA LYS A 220 7.74 -13.77 0.96
C LYS A 220 7.56 -12.98 -0.33
N ILE A 221 7.91 -11.70 -0.32
CA ILE A 221 8.01 -10.91 -1.54
C ILE A 221 9.44 -10.42 -1.74
N LEU A 222 9.83 -10.23 -3.00
CA LEU A 222 11.17 -9.79 -3.35
C LEU A 222 11.35 -8.29 -3.12
N SER A 223 12.62 -7.86 -3.07
CA SER A 223 12.95 -6.43 -3.08
C SER A 223 12.50 -5.80 -4.38
N PHE A 224 11.83 -4.63 -4.30
CA PHE A 224 11.35 -3.93 -5.48
C PHE A 224 12.38 -2.93 -6.03
N ILE A 225 13.00 -2.15 -5.14
CA ILE A 225 14.07 -1.21 -5.50
C ILE A 225 15.38 -1.75 -4.92
N HIS A 226 16.34 -2.03 -5.80
CA HIS A 226 17.65 -2.56 -5.43
C HIS A 226 18.64 -1.43 -5.12
N GLY A 227 19.52 -1.63 -4.11
CA GLY A 227 20.52 -0.66 -3.69
C GLY A 227 20.97 -0.88 -2.25
N GLY A 228 20.95 0.17 -1.43
CA GLY A 228 21.33 0.12 -0.02
C GLY A 228 20.38 -0.71 0.86
N ALA A 229 20.74 -0.87 2.12
CA ALA A 229 20.04 -1.75 3.08
C ALA A 229 18.81 -1.09 3.76
N GLN A 230 18.33 0.04 3.24
CA GLN A 230 17.16 0.70 3.78
C GLN A 230 15.94 -0.24 3.76
N GLU A 231 14.94 0.09 4.56
CA GLU A 231 13.73 -0.70 4.69
C GLU A 231 14.00 -2.22 4.77
N ARG A 232 14.96 -2.56 5.63
CA ARG A 232 15.36 -3.98 5.91
C ARG A 232 15.78 -4.74 4.64
N LYS A 233 16.48 -4.06 3.71
CA LYS A 233 16.94 -4.57 2.40
C LYS A 233 15.81 -4.90 1.41
N ARG A 234 14.59 -4.46 1.68
CA ARG A 234 13.44 -4.72 0.80
C ARG A 234 13.11 -3.56 -0.14
N ARG A 235 13.48 -2.33 0.28
CA ARG A 235 13.29 -1.14 -0.55
C ARG A 235 14.46 -0.19 -0.30
N ALA A 236 15.36 -0.10 -1.25
CA ALA A 236 16.55 0.75 -1.16
C ALA A 236 16.21 2.23 -1.39
N GLY A 237 17.15 3.10 -1.09
CA GLY A 237 17.06 4.55 -1.22
C GLY A 237 16.97 5.24 0.14
N THR A 238 17.71 6.35 0.27
CA THR A 238 17.66 7.19 1.47
C THR A 238 16.23 7.59 1.79
N LEU A 239 15.84 7.42 3.05
CA LEU A 239 14.48 7.69 3.50
C LEU A 239 14.14 9.18 3.40
N ASN A 240 12.96 9.48 2.88
CA ASN A 240 12.38 10.82 2.87
C ASN A 240 11.89 11.19 4.28
N VAL A 241 12.82 11.52 5.18
CA VAL A 241 12.50 11.80 6.60
C VAL A 241 11.42 12.87 6.74
N PRO A 242 11.51 14.04 6.05
CA PRO A 242 10.47 15.06 6.14
C PRO A 242 9.08 14.55 5.73
N GLY A 243 9.01 13.66 4.74
CA GLY A 243 7.72 13.12 4.28
C GLY A 243 7.20 11.97 5.15
N ILE A 244 8.06 11.33 5.93
CA ILE A 244 7.70 10.22 6.82
C ILE A 244 7.10 10.72 8.14
N VAL A 245 7.69 11.76 8.71
CA VAL A 245 7.28 12.33 10.00
C VAL A 245 5.96 13.06 9.91
#